data_91f3381cddd0ee5aec3b8427da78cb35
#
_entry.id   91f3381cddd0ee5aec3b8427da78cb35
#
_cell.length_a   1.000
_cell.length_b   1.000
_cell.length_c   1.000
_cell.angle_alpha   90.00
_cell.angle_beta   90.00
_cell.angle_gamma   90.00
#
_symmetry.space_group_name_H-M   'P 1'
#
loop_
_entity.id
_entity.type
_entity.pdbx_description
1 polymer ?
#
loop_
_entity_poly.entity_id
_entity_poly.type
_entity_poly.pdbx_seq_one_letter_code
_entity_poly.pdbx_strand_id
1 'polypeptide(L)'
;GFQDAEVPDLETWSKALNAGQYPLSVLGMNDRAAENYVVGIYGNTMTTNPRALETACAVLDGMTPELRTNIKDRGDEFVEKLKVLGEEFPGIITKVQGTGLLLSAELEPTKFPVVGFDAVEPWCRRHGLGVIHGGVNALRFTPHFGITSAEIDLIIDVVRDSLVAFSA
;
A
#
# COMPACT_ATOMS: atom_id res chain seq x y z
N GLY A 1 6.61 -8.57 9.20
CA GLY A 1 6.89 -7.16 9.31
C GLY A 1 8.04 -6.88 10.24
N PHE A 2 8.31 -5.65 10.46
CA PHE A 2 9.37 -5.17 11.37
C PHE A 2 8.89 -4.98 12.83
N GLN A 3 7.65 -5.34 13.13
CA GLN A 3 7.06 -5.20 14.46
C GLN A 3 7.81 -6.00 15.55
N ASP A 4 8.51 -7.05 15.14
CA ASP A 4 9.32 -7.88 16.03
C ASP A 4 10.82 -7.50 15.99
N ALA A 5 11.18 -6.46 15.24
CA ALA A 5 12.54 -5.94 15.18
C ALA A 5 12.84 -5.00 16.36
N GLU A 6 14.11 -4.74 16.59
CA GLU A 6 14.54 -3.74 17.57
C GLU A 6 13.96 -2.36 17.20
N VAL A 7 13.48 -1.63 18.22
CA VAL A 7 12.89 -0.29 18.02
C VAL A 7 13.93 0.65 17.41
N PRO A 8 13.65 1.29 16.28
CA PRO A 8 14.60 2.19 15.62
C PRO A 8 14.81 3.48 16.44
N ASP A 9 15.99 4.08 16.31
CA ASP A 9 16.25 5.39 16.91
C ASP A 9 15.49 6.52 16.21
N LEU A 10 15.27 6.37 14.91
CA LEU A 10 14.62 7.34 14.03
C LEU A 10 13.60 6.64 13.15
N GLU A 11 12.40 7.20 13.05
CA GLU A 11 11.36 6.71 12.16
C GLU A 11 10.68 7.89 11.44
N THR A 12 10.44 7.75 10.14
CA THR A 12 9.80 8.79 9.34
C THR A 12 8.43 8.35 8.84
N TRP A 13 7.47 9.25 8.96
CA TRP A 13 6.12 9.08 8.39
C TRP A 13 5.82 10.20 7.42
N SER A 14 5.11 9.88 6.33
CA SER A 14 4.75 10.82 5.29
C SER A 14 3.51 10.36 4.53
N LYS A 15 3.17 11.02 3.43
CA LYS A 15 2.11 10.65 2.47
C LYS A 15 0.74 10.48 3.11
N ALA A 16 0.31 9.25 3.39
CA ALA A 16 -1.02 8.95 3.96
C ALA A 16 -1.22 9.44 5.39
N LEU A 17 -0.19 9.97 6.06
CA LEU A 17 -0.28 10.47 7.43
C LEU A 17 -1.40 11.51 7.62
N ASN A 18 -1.71 12.29 6.58
CA ASN A 18 -2.82 13.25 6.57
C ASN A 18 -3.78 12.98 5.40
N ALA A 19 -4.01 11.71 5.06
CA ALA A 19 -4.84 11.28 3.94
C ALA A 19 -4.42 11.88 2.57
N GLY A 20 -3.15 12.26 2.42
CA GLY A 20 -2.61 12.84 1.19
C GLY A 20 -3.10 14.25 0.87
N GLN A 21 -3.73 14.97 1.81
CA GLN A 21 -4.32 16.27 1.58
C GLN A 21 -3.28 17.40 1.48
N TYR A 22 -2.16 17.26 2.20
CA TYR A 22 -1.10 18.27 2.23
C TYR A 22 0.28 17.62 2.26
N PRO A 23 1.33 18.27 1.74
CA PRO A 23 2.71 17.84 1.98
C PRO A 23 3.00 17.85 3.48
N LEU A 24 3.36 16.69 4.02
CA LEU A 24 3.72 16.52 5.42
C LEU A 24 4.67 15.35 5.59
N SER A 25 5.69 15.55 6.40
CA SER A 25 6.56 14.49 6.92
C SER A 25 6.80 14.71 8.39
N VAL A 26 6.79 13.63 9.15
CA VAL A 26 7.06 13.63 10.58
C VAL A 26 8.25 12.71 10.85
N LEU A 27 9.18 13.17 11.68
CA LEU A 27 10.29 12.39 12.20
C LEU A 27 10.03 12.09 13.67
N GLY A 28 9.87 10.82 14.00
CA GLY A 28 9.91 10.33 15.39
C GLY A 28 11.34 10.01 15.78
N MET A 29 11.68 10.30 17.03
CA MET A 29 12.99 10.04 17.61
C MET A 29 12.80 9.42 18.99
N ASN A 30 13.64 8.44 19.36
CA ASN A 30 13.75 8.02 20.74
C ASN A 30 14.62 9.00 21.54
N ASP A 31 14.69 8.82 22.86
CA ASP A 31 15.41 9.74 23.75
C ASP A 31 16.89 9.88 23.36
N ARG A 32 17.56 8.79 23.00
CA ARG A 32 18.95 8.78 22.56
C ARG A 32 19.19 9.63 21.31
N ALA A 33 18.31 9.54 20.34
CA ALA A 33 18.39 10.34 19.11
C ALA A 33 18.02 11.80 19.37
N ALA A 34 17.05 12.05 20.27
CA ALA A 34 16.60 13.38 20.64
C ALA A 34 17.69 14.22 21.36
N GLU A 35 18.65 13.58 22.04
CA GLU A 35 19.81 14.26 22.66
C GLU A 35 20.65 15.03 21.62
N ASN A 36 20.63 14.62 20.36
CA ASN A 36 21.34 15.30 19.28
C ASN A 36 20.55 16.45 18.65
N TYR A 37 19.27 16.64 19.04
CA TYR A 37 18.44 17.69 18.48
C TYR A 37 18.75 19.02 19.12
N VAL A 38 19.10 20.02 18.31
CA VAL A 38 19.35 21.38 18.74
C VAL A 38 18.32 22.32 18.19
N VAL A 39 17.58 22.99 19.06
CA VAL A 39 16.54 23.96 18.65
C VAL A 39 17.14 25.07 17.79
N GLY A 40 16.51 25.34 16.65
CA GLY A 40 16.87 26.39 15.71
C GLY A 40 17.86 26.01 14.62
N ILE A 41 18.52 24.84 14.69
CA ILE A 41 19.43 24.39 13.61
C ILE A 41 18.64 23.86 12.41
N TYR A 42 17.52 23.15 12.65
CA TYR A 42 16.73 22.46 11.63
C TYR A 42 15.46 23.20 11.24
N GLY A 43 15.25 24.40 11.78
CA GLY A 43 14.06 25.20 11.49
C GLY A 43 14.10 25.84 10.11
N ASN A 44 12.98 25.82 9.42
CA ASN A 44 12.72 26.68 8.28
C ASN A 44 11.27 27.16 8.30
N THR A 45 10.99 28.26 7.60
CA THR A 45 9.67 28.91 7.61
C THR A 45 8.55 28.10 6.94
N MET A 46 8.88 27.02 6.24
CA MET A 46 7.94 26.19 5.49
C MET A 46 7.67 24.82 6.14
N THR A 47 8.24 24.55 7.32
CA THR A 47 8.15 23.21 7.95
C THR A 47 6.84 22.93 8.68
N THR A 48 6.03 23.95 8.95
CA THR A 48 4.79 23.76 9.72
C THR A 48 3.61 24.36 8.98
N ASN A 49 2.70 23.49 8.53
CA ASN A 49 1.39 23.87 8.03
C ASN A 49 0.33 23.42 9.04
N PRO A 50 -0.36 24.34 9.77
CA PRO A 50 -1.35 23.97 10.78
C PRO A 50 -2.48 23.10 10.21
N ARG A 51 -2.91 23.32 8.98
CA ARG A 51 -3.94 22.50 8.34
C ARG A 51 -3.46 21.07 8.08
N ALA A 52 -2.20 20.92 7.68
CA ALA A 52 -1.59 19.61 7.48
C ALA A 52 -1.50 18.83 8.80
N LEU A 53 -1.15 19.51 9.89
CA LEU A 53 -1.05 18.92 11.23
C LEU A 53 -2.43 18.56 11.79
N GLU A 54 -3.41 19.44 11.68
CA GLU A 54 -4.79 19.18 12.12
C GLU A 54 -5.40 18.00 11.37
N THR A 55 -5.21 17.94 10.06
CA THR A 55 -5.65 16.80 9.24
C THR A 55 -4.94 15.51 9.67
N ALA A 56 -3.64 15.55 9.98
CA ALA A 56 -2.92 14.38 10.47
C ALA A 56 -3.45 13.92 11.84
N CYS A 57 -3.75 14.83 12.77
CA CYS A 57 -4.39 14.49 14.03
C CYS A 57 -5.74 13.79 13.82
N ALA A 58 -6.59 14.33 12.95
CA ALA A 58 -7.88 13.72 12.63
C ALA A 58 -7.74 12.31 12.02
N VAL A 59 -6.74 12.10 11.16
CA VAL A 59 -6.43 10.76 10.61
C VAL A 59 -5.97 9.81 11.70
N LEU A 60 -5.11 10.24 12.62
CA LEU A 60 -4.63 9.42 13.72
C LEU A 60 -5.76 9.06 14.70
N ASP A 61 -6.64 10.00 15.01
CA ASP A 61 -7.82 9.77 15.84
C ASP A 61 -8.79 8.78 15.18
N GLY A 62 -8.88 8.80 13.84
CA GLY A 62 -9.66 7.85 13.05
C GLY A 62 -9.08 6.43 12.97
N MET A 63 -7.83 6.22 13.39
CA MET A 63 -7.16 4.91 13.41
C MET A 63 -7.58 4.08 14.63
N THR A 64 -8.87 3.75 14.70
CA THR A 64 -9.46 2.98 15.80
C THR A 64 -8.93 1.54 15.85
N PRO A 65 -9.08 0.82 16.98
CA PRO A 65 -8.75 -0.60 17.07
C PRO A 65 -9.46 -1.46 16.02
N GLU A 66 -10.73 -1.16 15.74
CA GLU A 66 -11.56 -1.86 14.76
C GLU A 66 -10.99 -1.67 13.34
N LEU A 67 -10.60 -0.44 12.99
CA LEU A 67 -9.99 -0.15 11.69
C LEU A 67 -8.64 -0.86 11.54
N ARG A 68 -7.83 -0.91 12.60
CA ARG A 68 -6.56 -1.65 12.61
C ARG A 68 -6.78 -3.15 12.42
N THR A 69 -7.80 -3.71 13.06
CA THR A 69 -8.22 -5.10 12.89
C THR A 69 -8.64 -5.35 11.44
N ASN A 70 -9.49 -4.48 10.88
CA ASN A 70 -9.90 -4.58 9.47
C ASN A 70 -8.71 -4.57 8.51
N ILE A 71 -7.74 -3.67 8.71
CA ILE A 71 -6.51 -3.61 7.87
C ILE A 71 -5.79 -4.96 7.87
N LYS A 72 -5.66 -5.59 9.04
CA LYS A 72 -5.00 -6.89 9.17
C LYS A 72 -5.82 -7.99 8.50
N ASP A 73 -7.08 -8.14 8.89
CA ASP A 73 -7.92 -9.24 8.43
C ASP A 73 -8.18 -9.18 6.91
N ARG A 74 -8.46 -7.98 6.39
CA ARG A 74 -8.64 -7.77 4.94
C ARG A 74 -7.33 -7.95 4.17
N GLY A 75 -6.20 -7.60 4.77
CA GLY A 75 -4.89 -7.84 4.18
C GLY A 75 -4.58 -9.34 4.07
N ASP A 76 -4.79 -10.09 5.15
CA ASP A 76 -4.59 -11.55 5.18
C ASP A 76 -5.52 -12.25 4.18
N GLU A 77 -6.80 -11.86 4.14
CA GLU A 77 -7.79 -12.37 3.17
C GLU A 77 -7.37 -12.09 1.72
N PHE A 78 -6.93 -10.86 1.44
CA PHE A 78 -6.56 -10.46 0.08
C PHE A 78 -5.33 -11.24 -0.41
N VAL A 79 -4.30 -11.41 0.46
CA VAL A 79 -3.13 -12.24 0.14
C VAL A 79 -3.56 -13.66 -0.19
N GLU A 80 -4.45 -14.25 0.60
CA GLU A 80 -4.93 -15.62 0.37
C GLU A 80 -5.70 -15.75 -0.95
N LYS A 81 -6.61 -14.82 -1.23
CA LYS A 81 -7.35 -14.80 -2.51
C LYS A 81 -6.43 -14.64 -3.73
N LEU A 82 -5.38 -13.82 -3.62
CA LEU A 82 -4.36 -13.71 -4.69
C LEU A 82 -3.55 -14.99 -4.88
N LYS A 83 -3.26 -15.74 -3.81
CA LYS A 83 -2.60 -17.04 -3.91
C LYS A 83 -3.49 -18.08 -4.57
N VAL A 84 -4.77 -18.16 -4.17
CA VAL A 84 -5.76 -19.03 -4.81
C VAL A 84 -5.89 -18.69 -6.29
N LEU A 85 -5.95 -17.41 -6.64
CA LEU A 85 -5.92 -16.98 -8.04
C LEU A 85 -4.64 -17.45 -8.76
N GLY A 86 -3.50 -17.45 -8.08
CA GLY A 86 -2.23 -17.98 -8.61
C GLY A 86 -2.28 -19.48 -8.91
N GLU A 87 -3.07 -20.24 -8.16
CA GLU A 87 -3.31 -21.67 -8.42
C GLU A 87 -4.20 -21.90 -9.65
N GLU A 88 -5.15 -20.99 -9.92
CA GLU A 88 -5.97 -21.02 -11.13
C GLU A 88 -5.14 -20.73 -12.40
N PHE A 89 -4.03 -19.95 -12.27
CA PHE A 89 -3.15 -19.54 -13.37
C PHE A 89 -1.69 -19.94 -13.11
N PRO A 90 -1.35 -21.24 -13.16
CA PRO A 90 0.00 -21.72 -12.83
C PRO A 90 1.09 -21.06 -13.67
N GLY A 91 2.12 -20.52 -13.02
CA GLY A 91 3.26 -19.89 -13.67
C GLY A 91 3.03 -18.44 -14.11
N ILE A 92 1.82 -17.91 -14.00
CA ILE A 92 1.51 -16.52 -14.35
C ILE A 92 1.71 -15.61 -13.13
N ILE A 93 1.08 -15.91 -12.00
CA ILE A 93 1.37 -15.22 -10.74
C ILE A 93 2.55 -15.93 -10.09
N THR A 94 3.72 -15.30 -10.14
CA THR A 94 4.98 -15.89 -9.70
C THR A 94 5.25 -15.67 -8.22
N LYS A 95 4.68 -14.61 -7.65
CA LYS A 95 4.85 -14.26 -6.24
C LYS A 95 3.70 -13.40 -5.74
N VAL A 96 3.19 -13.72 -4.55
CA VAL A 96 2.25 -12.90 -3.79
C VAL A 96 2.88 -12.53 -2.46
N GLN A 97 2.84 -11.26 -2.10
CA GLN A 97 3.32 -10.77 -0.81
C GLN A 97 2.51 -9.56 -0.35
N GLY A 98 2.44 -9.37 0.97
CA GLY A 98 1.75 -8.24 1.55
C GLY A 98 1.90 -8.16 3.05
N THR A 99 1.65 -6.97 3.59
CA THR A 99 1.52 -6.72 5.03
C THR A 99 0.41 -5.69 5.20
N GLY A 100 -0.64 -6.06 5.95
CA GLY A 100 -1.87 -5.27 5.99
C GLY A 100 -2.39 -5.04 4.57
N LEU A 101 -2.75 -3.81 4.25
CA LEU A 101 -3.30 -3.43 2.95
C LEU A 101 -2.25 -2.88 1.95
N LEU A 102 -0.99 -3.22 2.12
CA LEU A 102 0.05 -3.03 1.11
C LEU A 102 0.42 -4.40 0.53
N LEU A 103 -0.06 -4.70 -0.66
CA LEU A 103 0.05 -6.03 -1.26
C LEU A 103 0.59 -5.94 -2.69
N SER A 104 1.17 -7.03 -3.17
CA SER A 104 1.58 -7.15 -4.56
C SER A 104 1.43 -8.58 -5.09
N ALA A 105 1.10 -8.67 -6.37
CA ALA A 105 1.14 -9.89 -7.16
C ALA A 105 2.11 -9.68 -8.32
N GLU A 106 3.22 -10.41 -8.32
CA GLU A 106 4.22 -10.40 -9.39
C GLU A 106 3.77 -11.33 -10.50
N LEU A 107 3.83 -10.85 -11.73
CA LEU A 107 3.42 -11.60 -12.91
C LEU A 107 4.62 -12.00 -13.76
N GLU A 108 4.48 -13.09 -14.52
CA GLU A 108 5.44 -13.50 -15.53
C GLU A 108 5.59 -12.37 -16.57
N PRO A 109 6.79 -11.80 -16.79
CA PRO A 109 6.93 -10.55 -17.52
C PRO A 109 6.83 -10.66 -19.02
N THR A 110 7.02 -11.85 -19.61
CA THR A 110 7.12 -12.01 -21.06
C THR A 110 5.75 -11.89 -21.73
N LYS A 111 4.74 -12.53 -21.16
CA LYS A 111 3.36 -12.53 -21.68
C LYS A 111 2.43 -11.60 -20.91
N PHE A 112 2.75 -11.31 -19.64
CA PHE A 112 1.95 -10.49 -18.75
C PHE A 112 2.70 -9.24 -18.29
N PRO A 113 3.16 -8.38 -19.21
CA PRO A 113 3.81 -7.13 -18.83
C PRO A 113 2.84 -6.27 -18.02
N VAL A 114 3.26 -5.80 -16.85
CA VAL A 114 2.42 -4.92 -16.01
C VAL A 114 2.44 -3.49 -16.52
N VAL A 115 3.60 -3.01 -17.02
CA VAL A 115 3.81 -1.64 -17.48
C VAL A 115 3.91 -1.59 -19.00
N GLY A 116 3.21 -0.66 -19.62
CA GLY A 116 3.20 -0.44 -21.06
C GLY A 116 1.82 0.00 -21.55
N PHE A 117 1.69 0.32 -22.84
CA PHE A 117 0.41 0.77 -23.40
C PHE A 117 -0.64 -0.34 -23.40
N ASP A 118 -0.24 -1.54 -23.84
CA ASP A 118 -1.09 -2.75 -23.91
C ASP A 118 -0.71 -3.74 -22.79
N ALA A 119 -0.53 -3.24 -21.56
CA ALA A 119 -0.12 -4.00 -20.42
C ALA A 119 -1.28 -4.24 -19.43
N VAL A 120 -1.04 -5.12 -18.44
CA VAL A 120 -2.06 -5.54 -17.47
C VAL A 120 -2.57 -4.37 -16.61
N GLU A 121 -1.70 -3.47 -16.15
CA GLU A 121 -2.12 -2.30 -15.35
C GLU A 121 -3.09 -1.38 -16.11
N PRO A 122 -2.80 -0.88 -17.34
CA PRO A 122 -3.76 -0.09 -18.09
C PRO A 122 -5.04 -0.85 -18.46
N TRP A 123 -4.95 -2.17 -18.67
CA TRP A 123 -6.12 -2.99 -18.90
C TRP A 123 -7.03 -2.98 -17.66
N CYS A 124 -6.50 -3.24 -16.48
CA CYS A 124 -7.25 -3.19 -15.21
C CYS A 124 -7.93 -1.83 -15.01
N ARG A 125 -7.22 -0.73 -15.27
CA ARG A 125 -7.78 0.63 -15.16
C ARG A 125 -8.96 0.87 -16.10
N ARG A 126 -8.88 0.38 -17.35
CA ARG A 126 -10.00 0.46 -18.30
C ARG A 126 -11.21 -0.37 -17.88
N HIS A 127 -11.01 -1.36 -17.02
CA HIS A 127 -12.06 -2.23 -16.47
C HIS A 127 -12.43 -1.88 -15.01
N GLY A 128 -12.15 -0.64 -14.58
CA GLY A 128 -12.63 -0.07 -13.32
C GLY A 128 -11.74 -0.33 -12.09
N LEU A 129 -10.59 -1.00 -12.25
CA LEU A 129 -9.66 -1.24 -11.15
C LEU A 129 -8.48 -0.27 -11.20
N GLY A 130 -8.44 0.68 -10.25
CA GLY A 130 -7.29 1.55 -10.01
C GLY A 130 -6.15 0.78 -9.32
N VAL A 131 -5.29 0.15 -10.08
CA VAL A 131 -4.09 -0.54 -9.60
C VAL A 131 -2.85 0.16 -10.13
N ILE A 132 -1.72 0.02 -9.46
CA ILE A 132 -0.42 0.57 -9.88
C ILE A 132 0.63 -0.55 -9.96
N HIS A 133 1.70 -0.27 -10.69
CA HIS A 133 2.83 -1.19 -10.77
C HIS A 133 3.76 -1.07 -9.57
N GLY A 134 4.57 -2.10 -9.34
CA GLY A 134 5.62 -2.13 -8.33
C GLY A 134 6.63 -3.24 -8.62
N GLY A 135 7.75 -3.24 -7.89
CA GLY A 135 8.78 -4.25 -8.06
C GLY A 135 9.28 -4.36 -9.50
N VAL A 136 9.62 -5.56 -9.92
CA VAL A 136 10.11 -5.83 -11.28
C VAL A 136 8.95 -5.86 -12.29
N ASN A 137 7.89 -6.60 -12.00
CA ASN A 137 6.70 -6.73 -12.86
C ASN A 137 5.49 -7.13 -12.02
N ALA A 138 5.08 -6.30 -11.07
CA ALA A 138 4.00 -6.62 -10.15
C ALA A 138 2.87 -5.60 -10.17
N LEU A 139 1.64 -6.08 -10.05
CA LEU A 139 0.50 -5.28 -9.64
C LEU A 139 0.61 -4.98 -8.15
N ARG A 140 0.49 -3.72 -7.76
CA ARG A 140 0.52 -3.28 -6.37
C ARG A 140 -0.82 -2.72 -5.97
N PHE A 141 -1.34 -3.22 -4.86
CA PHE A 141 -2.63 -2.86 -4.30
C PHE A 141 -2.44 -2.07 -3.00
N THR A 142 -3.12 -0.95 -2.90
CA THR A 142 -3.14 -0.08 -1.72
C THR A 142 -4.56 0.45 -1.52
N PRO A 143 -5.54 -0.42 -1.24
CA PRO A 143 -6.91 0.01 -1.06
C PRO A 143 -7.08 0.85 0.20
N HIS A 144 -8.22 1.49 0.34
CA HIS A 144 -8.56 2.24 1.56
C HIS A 144 -8.70 1.30 2.77
N PHE A 145 -8.46 1.81 3.96
CA PHE A 145 -8.39 1.01 5.19
C PHE A 145 -9.70 0.35 5.61
N GLY A 146 -10.82 0.89 5.16
CA GLY A 146 -12.16 0.34 5.41
C GLY A 146 -12.64 -0.62 4.31
N ILE A 147 -11.75 -1.12 3.44
CA ILE A 147 -12.14 -2.07 2.37
C ILE A 147 -12.89 -3.26 2.94
N THR A 148 -13.89 -3.72 2.22
CA THR A 148 -14.73 -4.88 2.56
C THR A 148 -14.29 -6.13 1.81
N SER A 149 -14.73 -7.30 2.29
CA SER A 149 -14.51 -8.58 1.59
C SER A 149 -15.11 -8.58 0.19
N ALA A 150 -16.30 -8.00 0.01
CA ALA A 150 -16.95 -7.91 -1.29
C ALA A 150 -16.17 -7.04 -2.30
N GLU A 151 -15.54 -5.95 -1.83
CA GLU A 151 -14.68 -5.13 -2.69
C GLU A 151 -13.39 -5.86 -3.06
N ILE A 152 -12.84 -6.68 -2.16
CA ILE A 152 -11.71 -7.56 -2.48
C ILE A 152 -12.11 -8.56 -3.57
N ASP A 153 -13.29 -9.18 -3.48
CA ASP A 153 -13.80 -10.10 -4.51
C ASP A 153 -13.86 -9.43 -5.89
N LEU A 154 -14.40 -8.20 -5.96
CA LEU A 154 -14.42 -7.42 -7.20
C LEU A 154 -13.01 -7.16 -7.76
N ILE A 155 -12.03 -6.88 -6.90
CA ILE A 155 -10.65 -6.70 -7.33
C ILE A 155 -10.09 -8.00 -7.91
N ILE A 156 -10.30 -9.13 -7.22
CA ILE A 156 -9.85 -10.45 -7.69
C ILE A 156 -10.48 -10.81 -9.03
N ASP A 157 -11.76 -10.52 -9.23
CA ASP A 157 -12.46 -10.80 -10.49
C ASP A 157 -11.87 -9.99 -11.65
N VAL A 158 -11.61 -8.68 -11.46
CA VAL A 158 -10.96 -7.86 -12.51
C VAL A 158 -9.54 -8.34 -12.81
N VAL A 159 -8.77 -8.75 -11.78
CA VAL A 159 -7.45 -9.33 -12.01
C VAL A 159 -7.55 -10.65 -12.77
N ARG A 160 -8.46 -11.53 -12.39
CA ARG A 160 -8.72 -12.79 -13.11
C ARG A 160 -9.04 -12.54 -14.58
N ASP A 161 -9.97 -11.63 -14.86
CA ASP A 161 -10.36 -11.27 -16.22
C ASP A 161 -9.18 -10.72 -17.03
N SER A 162 -8.29 -9.95 -16.40
CA SER A 162 -7.07 -9.49 -17.06
C SER A 162 -6.16 -10.65 -17.45
N LEU A 163 -5.95 -11.63 -16.54
CA LEU A 163 -5.11 -12.79 -16.84
C LEU A 163 -5.70 -13.65 -17.96
N VAL A 164 -7.01 -13.81 -17.99
CA VAL A 164 -7.70 -14.49 -19.10
C VAL A 164 -7.49 -13.74 -20.41
N ALA A 165 -7.67 -12.42 -20.43
CA ALA A 165 -7.52 -11.59 -21.63
C ALA A 165 -6.09 -11.64 -22.22
N PHE A 166 -5.07 -11.73 -21.37
CA PHE A 166 -3.66 -11.82 -21.80
C PHE A 166 -3.19 -13.26 -22.07
N SER A 167 -4.01 -14.28 -21.75
CA SER A 167 -3.73 -15.68 -22.04
C SER A 167 -4.21 -16.11 -23.42
N ALA A 168 -5.12 -15.35 -24.03
CA ALA A 168 -5.69 -15.61 -25.36
C ALA A 168 -4.74 -15.18 -26.48
#